data_2d4616324b02d714074a26f25c807912
#
_entry.id   2d4616324b02d714074a26f25c807912
#
_cell.length_a   1.000
_cell.length_b   1.000
_cell.length_c   1.000
_cell.angle_alpha   90.00
_cell.angle_beta   90.00
_cell.angle_gamma   90.00
#
_symmetry.space_group_name_H-M   'P 1'
#
loop_
_entity.id
_entity.type
_entity.pdbx_description
1 polymer ?
#
loop_
_entity_poly.entity_id
_entity_poly.type
_entity_poly.pdbx_seq_one_letter_code
_entity_poly.pdbx_strand_id
1 'polypeptide(L)'
;MFNNRLIFRSILVLLALTPGAVPAQLSDAKVEALVEALRVAAPPAGTEGGLYSDWRIKPDNIIRWSKRCLNRDLTPEQFAADQALARPVLVCVMGPVLREQFTESNDNEMVAVQRAAAWWMTGDPAQYRTGSTGDYTLRVLEAYLRFF
;
A
#
# COMPACT_ATOMS: atom_id res chain seq x y z
N MET A 1 56.41 -24.18 -52.49
CA MET A 1 54.96 -24.50 -52.31
C MET A 1 54.69 -24.63 -50.87
N PHE A 2 54.28 -23.57 -50.22
CA PHE A 2 53.84 -23.61 -48.80
C PHE A 2 52.37 -23.18 -48.74
N ASN A 3 51.51 -24.16 -48.35
CA ASN A 3 50.08 -23.98 -48.26
C ASN A 3 49.72 -23.56 -46.81
N ASN A 4 49.52 -22.28 -46.63
CA ASN A 4 49.19 -21.75 -45.32
C ASN A 4 47.66 -21.68 -45.21
N ARG A 5 47.04 -22.69 -44.59
CA ARG A 5 45.61 -22.68 -44.24
C ARG A 5 45.44 -22.00 -42.89
N LEU A 6 45.05 -20.74 -42.95
CA LEU A 6 44.56 -19.99 -41.79
C LEU A 6 43.19 -20.55 -41.35
N ILE A 7 43.18 -21.22 -40.23
CA ILE A 7 41.95 -21.68 -39.55
C ILE A 7 41.43 -20.52 -38.75
N PHE A 8 40.41 -19.82 -39.25
CA PHE A 8 39.62 -18.89 -38.45
C PHE A 8 38.76 -19.66 -37.44
N ARG A 9 39.19 -19.67 -36.17
CA ARG A 9 38.34 -20.12 -35.08
C ARG A 9 37.36 -18.99 -34.74
N SER A 10 36.12 -19.14 -35.21
CA SER A 10 35.01 -18.28 -34.78
C SER A 10 34.67 -18.59 -33.29
N ILE A 11 35.02 -17.65 -32.44
CA ILE A 11 34.59 -17.70 -31.01
C ILE A 11 33.15 -17.20 -30.99
N LEU A 12 32.22 -18.13 -30.81
CA LEU A 12 30.80 -17.81 -30.54
C LEU A 12 30.68 -17.36 -29.08
N VAL A 13 30.59 -16.05 -28.85
CA VAL A 13 30.30 -15.49 -27.52
C VAL A 13 28.81 -15.66 -27.32
N LEU A 14 28.42 -16.67 -26.51
CA LEU A 14 27.06 -16.79 -25.98
C LEU A 14 26.86 -15.69 -24.90
N LEU A 15 26.16 -14.60 -25.27
CA LEU A 15 25.62 -13.67 -24.28
C LEU A 15 24.51 -14.41 -23.53
N ALA A 16 24.78 -14.83 -22.29
CA ALA A 16 23.78 -15.29 -21.37
C ALA A 16 22.95 -14.06 -20.93
N LEU A 17 21.75 -13.93 -21.46
CA LEU A 17 20.71 -13.03 -20.95
C LEU A 17 20.32 -13.52 -19.55
N THR A 18 20.89 -12.93 -18.51
CA THR A 18 20.40 -13.10 -17.15
C THR A 18 19.01 -12.45 -17.08
N PRO A 19 17.93 -13.18 -16.71
CA PRO A 19 16.65 -12.54 -16.44
C PRO A 19 16.86 -11.57 -15.29
N GLY A 20 16.77 -10.26 -15.57
CA GLY A 20 16.79 -9.23 -14.55
C GLY A 20 15.66 -9.53 -13.57
N ALA A 21 15.97 -9.65 -12.28
CA ALA A 21 14.96 -9.78 -11.25
C ALA A 21 14.05 -8.54 -11.31
N VAL A 22 12.79 -8.71 -11.69
CA VAL A 22 11.79 -7.65 -11.62
C VAL A 22 11.65 -7.31 -10.13
N PRO A 23 11.82 -6.04 -9.71
CA PRO A 23 11.66 -5.68 -8.32
C PRO A 23 10.26 -6.11 -7.85
N ALA A 24 10.19 -6.68 -6.66
CA ALA A 24 8.93 -7.09 -6.05
C ALA A 24 8.03 -5.86 -5.95
N GLN A 25 6.92 -5.85 -6.67
CA GLN A 25 5.93 -4.79 -6.61
C GLN A 25 4.73 -5.25 -5.80
N LEU A 26 4.25 -4.41 -4.90
CA LEU A 26 2.99 -4.64 -4.21
C LEU A 26 1.83 -4.58 -5.21
N SER A 27 1.05 -5.66 -5.26
CA SER A 27 -0.14 -5.74 -6.12
C SER A 27 -1.28 -4.85 -5.59
N ASP A 28 -2.20 -4.50 -6.47
CA ASP A 28 -3.41 -3.76 -6.09
C ASP A 28 -4.27 -4.55 -5.08
N ALA A 29 -4.30 -5.88 -5.18
CA ALA A 29 -4.97 -6.74 -4.21
C ALA A 29 -4.43 -6.56 -2.78
N LYS A 30 -3.13 -6.31 -2.62
CA LYS A 30 -2.52 -6.02 -1.31
C LYS A 30 -2.91 -4.64 -0.78
N VAL A 31 -3.08 -3.65 -1.66
CA VAL A 31 -3.62 -2.34 -1.28
C VAL A 31 -5.07 -2.47 -0.81
N GLU A 32 -5.89 -3.21 -1.53
CA GLU A 32 -7.29 -3.47 -1.14
C GLU A 32 -7.38 -4.22 0.19
N ALA A 33 -6.51 -5.21 0.42
CA ALA A 33 -6.41 -5.91 1.70
C ALA A 33 -6.04 -4.98 2.86
N LEU A 34 -5.10 -4.04 2.64
CA LEU A 34 -4.79 -3.02 3.64
C LEU A 34 -6.00 -2.13 3.93
N VAL A 35 -6.69 -1.66 2.90
CA VAL A 35 -7.90 -0.82 3.06
C VAL A 35 -8.96 -1.56 3.88
N GLU A 36 -9.17 -2.85 3.63
CA GLU A 36 -10.09 -3.65 4.41
C GLU A 36 -9.60 -3.90 5.84
N ALA A 37 -8.31 -4.14 6.03
CA ALA A 37 -7.71 -4.30 7.36
C ALA A 37 -7.86 -3.03 8.22
N LEU A 38 -7.72 -1.84 7.62
CA LEU A 38 -7.98 -0.56 8.29
C LEU A 38 -9.44 -0.44 8.73
N ARG A 39 -10.39 -0.93 7.92
CA ARG A 39 -11.81 -0.98 8.28
C ARG A 39 -12.06 -1.91 9.48
N VAL A 40 -11.49 -3.10 9.46
CA VAL A 40 -11.64 -4.11 10.52
C VAL A 40 -11.03 -3.63 11.84
N ALA A 41 -9.89 -2.94 11.77
CA ALA A 41 -9.19 -2.42 12.94
C ALA A 41 -9.71 -1.06 13.42
N ALA A 42 -10.66 -0.44 12.71
CA ALA A 42 -11.24 0.84 13.08
C ALA A 42 -11.94 0.78 14.46
N PRO A 43 -11.90 1.84 15.25
CA PRO A 43 -12.60 1.89 16.51
C PRO A 43 -14.13 1.73 16.32
N PRO A 44 -14.86 1.20 17.32
CA PRO A 44 -16.31 1.06 17.25
C PRO A 44 -17.02 2.39 16.98
N ALA A 45 -18.19 2.31 16.35
CA ALA A 45 -19.03 3.48 16.11
C ALA A 45 -19.35 4.18 17.43
N GLY A 46 -19.24 5.52 17.43
CA GLY A 46 -19.60 6.34 18.59
C GLY A 46 -18.52 6.50 19.67
N THR A 47 -17.35 5.85 19.52
CA THR A 47 -16.24 6.05 20.45
C THR A 47 -15.51 7.38 20.25
N GLU A 48 -15.54 7.91 19.04
CA GLU A 48 -14.99 9.24 18.70
C GLU A 48 -16.01 9.99 17.83
N GLY A 49 -16.51 11.12 18.35
CA GLY A 49 -17.44 11.98 17.60
C GLY A 49 -16.81 12.62 16.36
N GLY A 50 -17.62 12.82 15.31
CA GLY A 50 -17.18 13.54 14.12
C GLY A 50 -16.33 12.74 13.14
N LEU A 51 -16.25 11.41 13.28
CA LEU A 51 -15.64 10.51 12.30
C LEU A 51 -16.70 9.79 11.46
N TYR A 52 -16.44 9.62 10.18
CA TYR A 52 -17.38 9.13 9.19
C TYR A 52 -16.93 7.81 8.56
N SER A 53 -17.90 7.07 8.04
CA SER A 53 -17.77 5.75 7.41
C SER A 53 -17.26 4.66 8.36
N ASP A 54 -17.21 3.43 7.87
CA ASP A 54 -16.66 2.27 8.60
C ASP A 54 -15.16 2.40 8.87
N TRP A 55 -14.44 3.25 8.13
CA TRP A 55 -13.01 3.54 8.33
C TRP A 55 -12.72 4.65 9.33
N ARG A 56 -13.75 5.30 9.90
CA ARG A 56 -13.60 6.37 10.89
C ARG A 56 -12.70 7.52 10.45
N ILE A 57 -13.11 8.21 9.39
CA ILE A 57 -12.31 9.24 8.72
C ILE A 57 -12.80 10.64 9.12
N LYS A 58 -11.86 11.54 9.32
CA LYS A 58 -12.15 12.96 9.55
C LYS A 58 -12.80 13.60 8.32
N PRO A 59 -13.80 14.50 8.49
CA PRO A 59 -14.53 15.12 7.38
C PRO A 59 -13.61 15.84 6.38
N ASP A 60 -12.60 16.56 6.83
CA ASP A 60 -11.67 17.29 5.97
C ASP A 60 -10.85 16.35 5.06
N ASN A 61 -10.53 15.17 5.56
CA ASN A 61 -9.85 14.14 4.76
C ASN A 61 -10.77 13.60 3.67
N ILE A 62 -12.03 13.34 3.99
CA ILE A 62 -13.01 12.86 3.01
C ILE A 62 -13.14 13.84 1.86
N ILE A 63 -13.36 15.11 2.15
CA ILE A 63 -13.52 16.18 1.14
C ILE A 63 -12.27 16.25 0.25
N ARG A 64 -11.08 16.34 0.86
CA ARG A 64 -9.81 16.45 0.14
C ARG A 64 -9.50 15.23 -0.71
N TRP A 65 -9.70 14.02 -0.18
CA TRP A 65 -9.39 12.77 -0.87
C TRP A 65 -10.38 12.47 -1.99
N SER A 66 -11.67 12.74 -1.78
CA SER A 66 -12.69 12.59 -2.83
C SER A 66 -12.42 13.51 -4.00
N LYS A 67 -12.03 14.75 -3.72
CA LYS A 67 -11.64 15.68 -4.78
C LYS A 67 -10.43 15.20 -5.55
N ARG A 68 -9.38 14.74 -4.84
CA ARG A 68 -8.15 14.27 -5.47
C ARG A 68 -8.34 12.99 -6.28
N CYS A 69 -9.08 12.01 -5.73
CA CYS A 69 -9.16 10.67 -6.29
C CYS A 69 -10.30 10.47 -7.29
N LEU A 70 -11.42 11.21 -7.14
CA LEU A 70 -12.59 11.09 -8.00
C LEU A 70 -12.92 12.37 -8.78
N ASN A 71 -12.19 13.46 -8.54
CA ASN A 71 -12.53 14.81 -9.00
C ASN A 71 -13.98 15.22 -8.63
N ARG A 72 -14.45 14.80 -7.48
CA ARG A 72 -15.80 15.04 -6.96
C ARG A 72 -15.72 15.63 -5.57
N ASP A 73 -16.60 16.60 -5.28
CA ASP A 73 -16.76 17.16 -3.95
C ASP A 73 -17.85 16.36 -3.21
N LEU A 74 -17.41 15.30 -2.47
CA LEU A 74 -18.32 14.49 -1.66
C LEU A 74 -18.43 15.07 -0.26
N THR A 75 -19.65 15.10 0.28
CA THR A 75 -19.82 15.35 1.71
C THR A 75 -19.42 14.10 2.54
N PRO A 76 -19.07 14.27 3.82
CA PRO A 76 -18.80 13.14 4.70
C PRO A 76 -19.96 12.14 4.77
N GLU A 77 -21.21 12.62 4.74
CA GLU A 77 -22.42 11.80 4.75
C GLU A 77 -22.57 10.97 3.47
N GLN A 78 -22.34 11.58 2.31
CA GLN A 78 -22.38 10.89 1.01
C GLN A 78 -21.32 9.78 0.95
N PHE A 79 -20.11 10.08 1.43
CA PHE A 79 -19.03 9.11 1.49
C PHE A 79 -19.35 7.96 2.45
N ALA A 80 -19.91 8.26 3.63
CA ALA A 80 -20.25 7.26 4.63
C ALA A 80 -21.43 6.37 4.22
N ALA A 81 -22.35 6.89 3.40
CA ALA A 81 -23.54 6.16 2.97
C ALA A 81 -23.26 5.11 1.87
N ASP A 82 -22.12 5.19 1.18
CA ASP A 82 -21.81 4.33 0.03
C ASP A 82 -20.38 3.80 0.08
N GLN A 83 -20.24 2.56 0.55
CA GLN A 83 -18.94 1.87 0.59
C GLN A 83 -18.33 1.63 -0.80
N ALA A 84 -19.15 1.45 -1.84
CA ALA A 84 -18.66 1.27 -3.20
C ALA A 84 -18.04 2.56 -3.74
N LEU A 85 -18.47 3.71 -3.23
CA LEU A 85 -17.88 5.01 -3.52
C LEU A 85 -16.65 5.29 -2.65
N ALA A 86 -16.69 4.90 -1.39
CA ALA A 86 -15.63 5.16 -0.42
C ALA A 86 -14.36 4.33 -0.70
N ARG A 87 -14.51 3.03 -0.97
CA ARG A 87 -13.39 2.09 -1.15
C ARG A 87 -12.39 2.53 -2.24
N PRO A 88 -12.79 2.92 -3.46
CA PRO A 88 -11.84 3.40 -4.48
C PRO A 88 -11.06 4.64 -4.06
N VAL A 89 -11.67 5.55 -3.29
CA VAL A 89 -10.96 6.71 -2.72
C VAL A 89 -9.86 6.24 -1.78
N LEU A 90 -10.15 5.27 -0.91
CA LEU A 90 -9.16 4.77 0.05
C LEU A 90 -8.04 3.98 -0.62
N VAL A 91 -8.34 3.20 -1.65
CA VAL A 91 -7.33 2.52 -2.48
C VAL A 91 -6.42 3.55 -3.17
N CYS A 92 -6.99 4.62 -3.71
CA CYS A 92 -6.24 5.74 -4.31
C CYS A 92 -5.31 6.43 -3.30
N VAL A 93 -5.76 6.57 -2.05
CA VAL A 93 -4.96 7.21 -0.98
C VAL A 93 -3.88 6.27 -0.47
N MET A 94 -4.24 5.03 -0.13
CA MET A 94 -3.35 4.09 0.55
C MET A 94 -2.38 3.37 -0.39
N GLY A 95 -2.68 3.30 -1.68
CA GLY A 95 -1.80 2.67 -2.66
C GLY A 95 -0.40 3.28 -2.70
N PRO A 96 -0.27 4.59 -2.94
CA PRO A 96 1.03 5.27 -2.88
C PRO A 96 1.72 5.13 -1.52
N VAL A 97 0.98 5.29 -0.42
CA VAL A 97 1.52 5.17 0.95
C VAL A 97 2.12 3.79 1.17
N LEU A 98 1.37 2.71 0.87
CA LEU A 98 1.86 1.35 1.08
C LEU A 98 3.09 1.04 0.22
N ARG A 99 3.10 1.46 -1.05
CA ARG A 99 4.24 1.24 -1.95
C ARG A 99 5.50 1.99 -1.51
N GLU A 100 5.34 3.22 -1.05
CA GLU A 100 6.44 4.00 -0.46
C GLU A 100 7.00 3.30 0.78
N GLN A 101 6.13 2.90 1.72
CA GLN A 101 6.56 2.21 2.93
C GLN A 101 7.17 0.83 2.64
N PHE A 102 6.74 0.14 1.59
CA PHE A 102 7.36 -1.10 1.14
C PHE A 102 8.82 -0.89 0.71
N THR A 103 9.06 0.10 -0.13
CA THR A 103 10.42 0.47 -0.56
C THR A 103 11.30 0.87 0.63
N GLU A 104 10.78 1.72 1.53
CA GLU A 104 11.52 2.18 2.72
C GLU A 104 11.77 1.07 3.75
N SER A 105 11.03 -0.02 3.68
CA SER A 105 11.17 -1.20 4.55
C SER A 105 12.04 -2.30 3.93
N ASN A 106 12.80 -2.00 2.87
CA ASN A 106 13.58 -2.98 2.11
C ASN A 106 12.74 -4.19 1.68
N ASP A 107 11.60 -3.91 1.06
CA ASP A 107 10.63 -4.88 0.56
C ASP A 107 10.03 -5.80 1.64
N ASN A 108 10.08 -5.38 2.90
CA ASN A 108 9.43 -6.09 4.00
C ASN A 108 7.96 -5.67 4.10
N GLU A 109 7.08 -6.51 3.55
CA GLU A 109 5.64 -6.24 3.46
C GLU A 109 4.97 -6.05 4.84
N MET A 110 5.31 -6.86 5.83
CA MET A 110 4.71 -6.76 7.17
C MET A 110 5.07 -5.44 7.85
N VAL A 111 6.32 -5.01 7.71
CA VAL A 111 6.76 -3.70 8.22
C VAL A 111 6.09 -2.56 7.44
N ALA A 112 5.98 -2.69 6.12
CA ALA A 112 5.31 -1.69 5.28
C ALA A 112 3.84 -1.50 5.66
N VAL A 113 3.11 -2.59 5.92
CA VAL A 113 1.70 -2.55 6.37
C VAL A 113 1.59 -1.83 7.72
N GLN A 114 2.45 -2.15 8.69
CA GLN A 114 2.45 -1.47 9.98
C GLN A 114 2.79 0.03 9.84
N ARG A 115 3.78 0.39 9.04
CA ARG A 115 4.16 1.78 8.78
C ARG A 115 3.05 2.56 8.07
N ALA A 116 2.38 1.95 7.10
CA ALA A 116 1.21 2.55 6.43
C ALA A 116 0.03 2.74 7.40
N ALA A 117 -0.19 1.79 8.32
CA ALA A 117 -1.21 1.92 9.38
C ALA A 117 -0.86 3.03 10.38
N ALA A 118 0.42 3.21 10.72
CA ALA A 118 0.86 4.33 11.55
C ALA A 118 0.64 5.69 10.87
N TRP A 119 0.95 5.77 9.58
CA TRP A 119 0.65 6.97 8.78
C TRP A 119 -0.85 7.26 8.76
N TRP A 120 -1.69 6.24 8.61
CA TRP A 120 -3.15 6.39 8.67
C TRP A 120 -3.62 6.98 9.99
N MET A 121 -3.08 6.51 11.10
CA MET A 121 -3.48 6.92 12.44
C MET A 121 -2.93 8.30 12.84
N THR A 122 -1.66 8.58 12.51
CA THR A 122 -0.90 9.72 13.07
C THR A 122 -0.36 10.69 12.02
N GLY A 123 -0.32 10.28 10.75
CA GLY A 123 0.41 10.99 9.70
C GLY A 123 1.91 10.68 9.65
N ASP A 124 2.44 9.89 10.60
CA ASP A 124 3.87 9.56 10.71
C ASP A 124 4.12 8.04 10.70
N PRO A 125 4.67 7.48 9.60
CA PRO A 125 4.98 6.06 9.51
C PRO A 125 5.97 5.55 10.56
N ALA A 126 6.84 6.43 11.08
CA ALA A 126 7.87 6.04 12.07
C ALA A 126 7.28 5.61 13.41
N GLN A 127 6.03 6.02 13.71
CA GLN A 127 5.34 5.70 14.94
C GLN A 127 4.83 4.25 15.04
N TYR A 128 5.08 3.41 14.04
CA TYR A 128 4.46 2.08 13.91
C TYR A 128 4.74 1.09 15.05
N ARG A 129 5.72 1.38 15.92
CA ARG A 129 6.05 0.59 17.13
C ARG A 129 5.88 1.36 18.43
N THR A 130 5.31 2.56 18.40
CA THR A 130 5.28 3.48 19.54
C THR A 130 3.93 3.40 20.25
N GLY A 131 3.94 2.96 21.51
CA GLY A 131 2.78 3.01 22.40
C GLY A 131 1.49 2.45 21.79
N SER A 132 0.38 3.14 21.97
CA SER A 132 -0.95 2.72 21.44
C SER A 132 -1.00 2.68 19.91
N THR A 133 -0.18 3.45 19.22
CA THR A 133 -0.05 3.36 17.75
C THR A 133 0.55 2.02 17.36
N GLY A 134 1.57 1.54 18.09
CA GLY A 134 2.15 0.21 17.86
C GLY A 134 1.11 -0.91 18.04
N ASP A 135 0.31 -0.85 19.09
CA ASP A 135 -0.78 -1.81 19.31
C ASP A 135 -1.82 -1.77 18.17
N TYR A 136 -2.16 -0.57 17.69
CA TYR A 136 -3.08 -0.41 16.56
C TYR A 136 -2.50 -1.02 15.28
N THR A 137 -1.24 -0.73 14.95
CA THR A 137 -0.62 -1.24 13.73
C THR A 137 -0.50 -2.76 13.71
N LEU A 138 -0.31 -3.39 14.87
CA LEU A 138 -0.36 -4.86 15.00
C LEU A 138 -1.76 -5.41 14.71
N ARG A 139 -2.82 -4.79 15.21
CA ARG A 139 -4.20 -5.21 14.87
C ARG A 139 -4.50 -5.07 13.38
N VAL A 140 -4.01 -4.01 12.74
CA VAL A 140 -4.13 -3.85 11.28
C VAL A 140 -3.38 -4.95 10.56
N LEU A 141 -2.15 -5.26 10.97
CA LEU A 141 -1.37 -6.35 10.36
C LEU A 141 -2.07 -7.72 10.52
N GLU A 142 -2.59 -8.04 11.71
CA GLU A 142 -3.36 -9.27 11.93
C GLU A 142 -4.59 -9.36 11.02
N ALA A 143 -5.33 -8.26 10.87
CA ALA A 143 -6.46 -8.20 9.96
C ALA A 143 -6.03 -8.37 8.50
N TYR A 144 -4.94 -7.73 8.10
CA TYR A 144 -4.36 -7.82 6.76
C TYR A 144 -3.99 -9.26 6.38
N LEU A 145 -3.31 -9.98 7.27
CA LEU A 145 -2.86 -11.36 7.04
C LEU A 145 -4.01 -12.37 6.86
N ARG A 146 -5.24 -12.00 7.19
CA ARG A 146 -6.42 -12.87 6.97
C ARG A 146 -6.89 -12.90 5.51
N PHE A 147 -6.37 -12.02 4.68
CA PHE A 147 -6.74 -11.91 3.26
C PHE A 147 -5.80 -12.69 2.32
N PHE A 148 -4.81 -13.41 2.87
CA PHE A 148 -3.84 -14.19 2.08
C PHE A 148 -3.62 -15.61 2.62
#